data_f7270e3792f44fbf15bb67e1cd68bd01
#
_entry.id   f7270e3792f44fbf15bb67e1cd68bd01
#
_cell.length_a   1.000
_cell.length_b   1.000
_cell.length_c   1.000
_cell.angle_alpha   90.00
_cell.angle_beta   90.00
_cell.angle_gamma   90.00
#
_symmetry.space_group_name_H-M   'P 1'
#
loop_
_entity.id
_entity.type
_entity.pdbx_description
1 polymer ?
#
loop_
_entity_poly.entity_id
_entity_poly.type
_entity_poly.pdbx_seq_one_letter_code
_entity_poly.pdbx_strand_id
1 'polypeptide(L)'
;MVGRDAELPLRDVFVRFRDLVSADMDWTDSRKVRFRKRASYVKIATLLLAAVSTVVLGIQAIPSRAEIALPMVALVTVIGGLETFFNWRSRWVLMEEAQYRLNQIRDEMDYYLVTTPAAELKKERLREFFVQQQDVWGDVSRRWVEFRKLERSQSGDHAVAQTLRTPGA
;
A
#
# COMPACT_ATOMS: atom_id res chain seq x y z
N MET A 1 12.84 -25.88 -8.88
CA MET A 1 14.28 -25.56 -8.66
C MET A 1 14.70 -25.86 -7.22
N VAL A 2 14.16 -26.88 -6.61
CA VAL A 2 14.49 -27.29 -5.23
C VAL A 2 15.48 -28.45 -5.34
N GLY A 3 16.74 -28.27 -4.94
CA GLY A 3 17.74 -29.34 -4.89
C GLY A 3 19.16 -28.99 -5.32
N ARG A 4 19.36 -27.97 -6.17
CA ARG A 4 20.73 -27.56 -6.59
C ARG A 4 21.47 -26.71 -5.57
N ASP A 5 20.75 -26.08 -4.64
CA ASP A 5 21.32 -25.12 -3.69
C ASP A 5 21.86 -25.78 -2.40
N ALA A 6 21.58 -27.07 -2.19
CA ALA A 6 22.07 -27.82 -1.02
C ALA A 6 23.58 -28.07 -1.02
N GLU A 7 24.24 -27.99 -2.19
CA GLU A 7 25.68 -28.21 -2.36
C GLU A 7 26.50 -26.91 -2.35
N LEU A 8 25.84 -25.74 -2.27
CA LEU A 8 26.54 -24.47 -2.28
C LEU A 8 27.22 -24.20 -0.94
N PRO A 9 28.39 -23.51 -0.94
CA PRO A 9 28.97 -22.95 0.27
C PRO A 9 27.95 -22.08 0.99
N LEU A 10 27.90 -22.19 2.32
CA LEU A 10 26.90 -21.49 3.13
C LEU A 10 26.89 -19.98 2.87
N ARG A 11 28.05 -19.38 2.59
CA ARG A 11 28.16 -17.96 2.22
C ARG A 11 27.36 -17.62 0.95
N ASP A 12 27.41 -18.48 -0.07
CA ASP A 12 26.68 -18.24 -1.31
C ASP A 12 25.17 -18.36 -1.11
N VAL A 13 24.74 -19.23 -0.20
CA VAL A 13 23.33 -19.33 0.19
C VAL A 13 22.86 -18.05 0.89
N PHE A 14 23.66 -17.46 1.77
CA PHE A 14 23.38 -16.16 2.38
C PHE A 14 23.27 -15.05 1.32
N VAL A 15 24.21 -14.98 0.38
CA VAL A 15 24.20 -13.98 -0.69
C VAL A 15 22.94 -14.11 -1.56
N ARG A 16 22.56 -15.33 -1.95
CA ARG A 16 21.32 -15.55 -2.69
C ARG A 16 20.08 -15.17 -1.91
N PHE A 17 20.05 -15.45 -0.62
CA PHE A 17 18.93 -15.05 0.22
C PHE A 17 18.86 -13.53 0.38
N ARG A 18 19.99 -12.85 0.51
CA ARG A 18 20.09 -11.40 0.48
C ARG A 18 19.53 -10.80 -0.81
N ASP A 19 19.88 -11.39 -1.96
CA ASP A 19 19.36 -10.97 -3.26
C ASP A 19 17.85 -11.15 -3.34
N LEU A 20 17.30 -12.21 -2.76
CA LEU A 20 15.86 -12.43 -2.64
C LEU A 20 15.18 -11.32 -1.80
N VAL A 21 15.75 -10.99 -0.64
CA VAL A 21 15.24 -9.90 0.21
C VAL A 21 15.30 -8.56 -0.53
N SER A 22 16.36 -8.31 -1.30
CA SER A 22 16.51 -7.10 -2.13
C SER A 22 15.45 -7.04 -3.23
N ALA A 23 15.14 -8.15 -3.89
CA ALA A 23 14.07 -8.23 -4.87
C ALA A 23 12.68 -7.96 -4.25
N ASP A 24 12.43 -8.46 -3.04
CA ASP A 24 11.22 -8.17 -2.27
C ASP A 24 11.09 -6.68 -1.95
N MET A 25 12.20 -6.02 -1.63
CA MET A 25 12.25 -4.58 -1.38
C MET A 25 11.92 -3.77 -2.64
N ASP A 26 12.51 -4.12 -3.78
CA ASP A 26 12.25 -3.46 -5.07
C ASP A 26 10.78 -3.62 -5.48
N TRP A 27 10.21 -4.82 -5.25
CA TRP A 27 8.81 -5.06 -5.49
C TRP A 27 7.92 -4.17 -4.59
N THR A 28 8.26 -4.07 -3.30
CA THR A 28 7.53 -3.24 -2.32
C THR A 28 7.63 -1.76 -2.67
N ASP A 29 8.81 -1.27 -3.06
CA ASP A 29 9.03 0.13 -3.46
C ASP A 29 8.22 0.49 -4.71
N SER A 30 8.23 -0.37 -5.71
CA SER A 30 7.45 -0.19 -6.94
C SER A 30 5.95 -0.05 -6.66
N ARG A 31 5.42 -0.81 -5.69
CA ARG A 31 4.03 -0.75 -5.25
C ARG A 31 3.75 0.52 -4.46
N LYS A 32 4.61 0.88 -3.51
CA LYS A 32 4.53 2.10 -2.70
C LYS A 32 4.45 3.35 -3.57
N VAL A 33 5.38 3.50 -4.52
CA VAL A 33 5.41 4.65 -5.44
C VAL A 33 4.12 4.75 -6.26
N ARG A 34 3.60 3.63 -6.72
CA ARG A 34 2.36 3.58 -7.52
C ARG A 34 1.14 4.02 -6.70
N PHE A 35 1.01 3.55 -5.46
CA PHE A 35 -0.09 3.94 -4.57
C PHE A 35 0.00 5.41 -4.17
N ARG A 36 1.20 5.90 -3.84
CA ARG A 36 1.45 7.31 -3.51
C ARG A 36 1.08 8.25 -4.66
N LYS A 37 1.51 7.93 -5.88
CA LYS A 37 1.17 8.73 -7.06
C LYS A 37 -0.35 8.80 -7.26
N ARG A 38 -1.05 7.67 -7.20
CA ARG A 38 -2.51 7.63 -7.35
C ARG A 38 -3.22 8.48 -6.29
N ALA A 39 -2.86 8.32 -5.01
CA ALA A 39 -3.42 9.11 -3.92
C ALA A 39 -3.20 10.62 -4.13
N SER A 40 -1.99 11.02 -4.54
CA SER A 40 -1.66 12.42 -4.81
C SER A 40 -2.46 12.99 -5.99
N TYR A 41 -2.58 12.25 -7.10
CA TYR A 41 -3.36 12.69 -8.26
C TYR A 41 -4.84 12.89 -7.91
N VAL A 42 -5.45 11.94 -7.19
CA VAL A 42 -6.84 12.04 -6.75
C VAL A 42 -7.03 13.29 -5.90
N LYS A 43 -6.16 13.52 -4.92
CA LYS A 43 -6.25 14.68 -4.04
C LYS A 43 -6.10 16.01 -4.77
N ILE A 44 -5.13 16.11 -5.69
CA ILE A 44 -4.92 17.33 -6.51
C ILE A 44 -6.12 17.56 -7.41
N ALA A 45 -6.63 16.54 -8.09
CA ALA A 45 -7.81 16.65 -8.95
C ALA A 45 -9.05 17.11 -8.16
N THR A 46 -9.28 16.58 -6.98
CA THR A 46 -10.39 16.97 -6.10
C THR A 46 -10.27 18.44 -5.69
N LEU A 47 -9.08 18.89 -5.30
CA LEU A 47 -8.83 20.28 -4.90
C LEU A 47 -9.02 21.24 -6.08
N LEU A 48 -8.52 20.90 -7.26
CA LEU A 48 -8.69 21.72 -8.47
C LEU A 48 -10.15 21.82 -8.88
N LEU A 49 -10.88 20.71 -8.88
CA LEU A 49 -12.31 20.69 -9.19
C LEU A 49 -13.11 21.56 -8.20
N ALA A 50 -12.83 21.45 -6.92
CA ALA A 50 -13.47 22.25 -5.88
C ALA A 50 -13.17 23.74 -6.07
N ALA A 51 -11.90 24.11 -6.32
CA ALA A 51 -11.49 25.50 -6.55
C ALA A 51 -12.17 26.09 -7.80
N VAL A 52 -12.14 25.37 -8.93
CA VAL A 52 -12.77 25.82 -10.19
C VAL A 52 -14.28 25.96 -10.00
N SER A 53 -14.94 25.00 -9.34
CA SER A 53 -16.37 25.07 -9.04
C SER A 53 -16.73 26.32 -8.22
N THR A 54 -15.92 26.64 -7.20
CA THR A 54 -16.11 27.84 -6.38
C THR A 54 -15.96 29.13 -7.19
N VAL A 55 -14.93 29.19 -8.05
CA VAL A 55 -14.71 30.35 -8.95
C VAL A 55 -15.87 30.51 -9.92
N VAL A 56 -16.34 29.45 -10.56
CA VAL A 56 -17.50 29.50 -11.50
C VAL A 56 -18.75 29.99 -10.80
N LEU A 57 -19.03 29.55 -9.57
CA LEU A 57 -20.17 30.03 -8.78
C LEU A 57 -20.04 31.51 -8.39
N GLY A 58 -18.82 31.98 -8.12
CA GLY A 58 -18.54 33.37 -7.72
C GLY A 58 -18.68 34.40 -8.84
N ILE A 59 -18.51 34.03 -10.11
CA ILE A 59 -18.56 34.92 -11.25
C ILE A 59 -20.01 35.11 -11.70
N GLN A 60 -20.59 36.25 -11.41
CA GLN A 60 -21.98 36.56 -11.74
C GLN A 60 -22.26 36.70 -13.28
N ALA A 61 -21.20 36.99 -14.05
CA ALA A 61 -21.29 37.19 -15.49
C ALA A 61 -21.47 35.91 -16.31
N ILE A 62 -21.28 34.71 -15.67
CA ILE A 62 -21.41 33.42 -16.37
C ILE A 62 -22.89 33.01 -16.40
N PRO A 63 -23.54 32.97 -17.60
CA PRO A 63 -24.86 32.38 -17.73
C PRO A 63 -24.77 30.87 -17.37
N SER A 64 -25.80 30.32 -16.75
CA SER A 64 -25.87 28.87 -16.38
C SER A 64 -24.75 28.39 -15.44
N ARG A 65 -24.18 29.28 -14.63
CA ARG A 65 -23.09 28.93 -13.68
C ARG A 65 -23.41 27.75 -12.77
N ALA A 66 -24.66 27.61 -12.35
CA ALA A 66 -25.10 26.50 -11.51
C ALA A 66 -25.08 25.16 -12.26
N GLU A 67 -25.45 25.15 -13.54
CA GLU A 67 -25.48 23.98 -14.40
C GLU A 67 -24.05 23.42 -14.64
N ILE A 68 -23.05 24.30 -14.64
CA ILE A 68 -21.62 23.92 -14.78
C ILE A 68 -21.06 23.50 -13.45
N ALA A 69 -21.33 24.22 -12.37
CA ALA A 69 -20.73 23.96 -11.06
C ALA A 69 -21.31 22.74 -10.37
N LEU A 70 -22.62 22.46 -10.51
CA LEU A 70 -23.25 21.31 -9.86
C LEU A 70 -22.64 19.96 -10.26
N PRO A 71 -22.42 19.66 -11.56
CA PRO A 71 -21.72 18.42 -11.93
C PRO A 71 -20.30 18.32 -11.37
N MET A 72 -19.58 19.45 -11.27
CA MET A 72 -18.23 19.48 -10.70
C MET A 72 -18.25 19.16 -9.21
N VAL A 73 -19.19 19.73 -8.45
CA VAL A 73 -19.37 19.42 -7.02
C VAL A 73 -19.78 17.96 -6.83
N ALA A 74 -20.70 17.46 -7.65
CA ALA A 74 -21.10 16.06 -7.63
C ALA A 74 -19.89 15.14 -7.88
N LEU A 75 -19.03 15.48 -8.84
CA LEU A 75 -17.82 14.72 -9.13
C LEU A 75 -16.83 14.74 -7.95
N VAL A 76 -16.65 15.89 -7.29
CA VAL A 76 -15.82 16.01 -6.07
C VAL A 76 -16.34 15.06 -4.97
N THR A 77 -17.65 15.01 -4.78
CA THR A 77 -18.28 14.13 -3.79
C THR A 77 -18.04 12.64 -4.11
N VAL A 78 -18.21 12.26 -5.39
CA VAL A 78 -17.94 10.88 -5.84
C VAL A 78 -16.47 10.51 -5.65
N ILE A 79 -15.54 11.39 -6.04
CA ILE A 79 -14.10 11.15 -5.88
C ILE A 79 -13.73 11.02 -4.40
N GLY A 80 -14.28 11.87 -3.53
CA GLY A 80 -14.08 11.80 -2.08
C GLY A 80 -14.61 10.49 -1.48
N GLY A 81 -15.76 10.04 -1.93
CA GLY A 81 -16.30 8.74 -1.54
C GLY A 81 -15.41 7.57 -2.00
N LEU A 82 -14.88 7.64 -3.22
CA LEU A 82 -13.94 6.62 -3.72
C LEU A 82 -12.63 6.60 -2.93
N GLU A 83 -12.10 7.75 -2.52
CA GLU A 83 -10.88 7.81 -1.69
C GLU A 83 -11.08 7.08 -0.36
N THR A 84 -12.22 7.30 0.29
CA THR A 84 -12.59 6.62 1.54
C THR A 84 -12.75 5.11 1.33
N PHE A 85 -13.37 4.71 0.23
CA PHE A 85 -13.59 3.31 -0.10
C PHE A 85 -12.29 2.55 -0.41
N PHE A 86 -11.42 3.13 -1.23
CA PHE A 86 -10.18 2.46 -1.65
C PHE A 86 -9.05 2.53 -0.63
N ASN A 87 -9.11 3.42 0.36
CA ASN A 87 -8.16 3.58 1.47
C ASN A 87 -6.68 3.45 1.04
N TRP A 88 -6.31 4.12 -0.07
CA TRP A 88 -4.97 4.01 -0.67
C TRP A 88 -3.85 4.43 0.28
N ARG A 89 -4.15 5.34 1.22
CA ARG A 89 -3.20 5.81 2.22
C ARG A 89 -2.75 4.68 3.15
N SER A 90 -3.68 3.89 3.67
CA SER A 90 -3.36 2.77 4.56
C SER A 90 -2.54 1.69 3.85
N ARG A 91 -2.85 1.45 2.57
CA ARG A 91 -2.10 0.50 1.74
C ARG A 91 -0.67 0.97 1.48
N TRP A 92 -0.47 2.26 1.24
CA TRP A 92 0.87 2.83 1.08
C TRP A 92 1.69 2.74 2.36
N VAL A 93 1.11 3.11 3.52
CA VAL A 93 1.79 3.03 4.84
C VAL A 93 2.19 1.59 5.16
N LEU A 94 1.33 0.62 4.85
CA LEU A 94 1.64 -0.80 5.05
C LEU A 94 2.85 -1.25 4.22
N MET A 95 2.94 -0.81 2.97
CA MET A 95 4.10 -1.13 2.12
C MET A 95 5.38 -0.44 2.59
N GLU A 96 5.28 0.76 3.14
CA GLU A 96 6.42 1.49 3.71
C GLU A 96 6.96 0.79 4.97
N GLU A 97 6.09 0.34 5.85
CA GLU A 97 6.46 -0.46 7.02
C GLU A 97 7.14 -1.78 6.63
N ALA A 98 6.57 -2.48 5.65
CA ALA A 98 7.17 -3.72 5.14
C ALA A 98 8.56 -3.47 4.55
N GLN A 99 8.74 -2.40 3.76
CA GLN A 99 10.03 -2.02 3.19
C GLN A 99 11.05 -1.70 4.28
N TYR A 100 10.67 -0.97 5.32
CA TYR A 100 11.55 -0.65 6.44
C TYR A 100 12.05 -1.91 7.15
N ARG A 101 11.16 -2.85 7.45
CA ARG A 101 11.51 -4.12 8.10
C ARG A 101 12.41 -5.01 7.22
N LEU A 102 12.13 -5.08 5.91
CA LEU A 102 12.99 -5.80 4.96
C LEU A 102 14.39 -5.17 4.86
N ASN A 103 14.49 -3.84 4.87
CA ASN A 103 15.75 -3.12 4.94
C ASN A 103 16.55 -3.51 6.18
N GLN A 104 15.91 -3.54 7.34
CA GLN A 104 16.55 -3.91 8.59
C GLN A 104 17.12 -5.33 8.51
N ILE A 105 16.35 -6.29 7.99
CA ILE A 105 16.81 -7.67 7.81
C ILE A 105 18.02 -7.72 6.87
N ARG A 106 18.00 -6.99 5.76
CA ARG A 106 19.12 -6.94 4.82
C ARG A 106 20.36 -6.35 5.46
N ASP A 107 20.24 -5.24 6.17
CA ASP A 107 21.35 -4.53 6.80
C ASP A 107 21.98 -5.39 7.92
N GLU A 108 21.16 -6.11 8.71
CA GLU A 108 21.64 -7.08 9.71
C GLU A 108 22.38 -8.25 9.04
N MET A 109 21.87 -8.73 7.91
CA MET A 109 22.51 -9.81 7.15
C MET A 109 23.84 -9.36 6.55
N ASP A 110 23.91 -8.15 5.98
CA ASP A 110 25.12 -7.55 5.44
C ASP A 110 26.16 -7.38 6.55
N TYR A 111 25.74 -6.88 7.71
CA TYR A 111 26.61 -6.77 8.88
C TYR A 111 27.16 -8.13 9.31
N TYR A 112 26.30 -9.14 9.40
CA TYR A 112 26.71 -10.50 9.76
C TYR A 112 27.72 -11.11 8.77
N LEU A 113 27.49 -10.93 7.46
CA LEU A 113 28.37 -11.42 6.40
C LEU A 113 29.73 -10.73 6.36
N VAL A 114 29.80 -9.46 6.75
CA VAL A 114 31.04 -8.68 6.79
C VAL A 114 31.85 -9.00 8.05
N THR A 115 31.18 -9.22 9.17
CA THR A 115 31.85 -9.41 10.48
C THR A 115 32.19 -10.87 10.79
N THR A 116 31.59 -11.85 10.08
CA THR A 116 31.75 -13.27 10.37
C THR A 116 32.57 -13.97 9.29
N PRO A 117 33.70 -14.62 9.64
CA PRO A 117 34.47 -15.46 8.71
C PRO A 117 33.59 -16.55 8.07
N ALA A 118 33.89 -16.94 6.83
CA ALA A 118 33.08 -17.91 6.09
C ALA A 118 32.97 -19.28 6.80
N ALA A 119 33.99 -19.68 7.56
CA ALA A 119 34.00 -20.94 8.32
C ALA A 119 33.12 -20.89 9.57
N GLU A 120 32.78 -19.70 10.08
CA GLU A 120 32.00 -19.52 11.30
C GLU A 120 30.53 -19.18 11.02
N LEU A 121 30.12 -19.09 9.75
CA LEU A 121 28.73 -18.88 9.38
C LEU A 121 27.86 -20.04 9.85
N LYS A 122 26.69 -19.71 10.42
CA LYS A 122 25.74 -20.68 10.99
C LYS A 122 24.45 -20.73 10.20
N LYS A 123 23.98 -21.94 9.90
CA LYS A 123 22.68 -22.17 9.24
C LYS A 123 21.51 -21.68 10.08
N GLU A 124 21.64 -21.75 11.39
CA GLU A 124 20.64 -21.26 12.34
C GLU A 124 20.38 -19.77 12.15
N ARG A 125 21.43 -18.97 11.95
CA ARG A 125 21.29 -17.53 11.69
C ARG A 125 20.58 -17.24 10.38
N LEU A 126 20.85 -18.01 9.34
CA LEU A 126 20.12 -17.92 8.07
C LEU A 126 18.63 -18.22 8.26
N ARG A 127 18.32 -19.25 9.07
CA ARG A 127 16.92 -19.58 9.40
C ARG A 127 16.21 -18.48 10.16
N GLU A 128 16.89 -17.80 11.07
CA GLU A 128 16.35 -16.64 11.80
C GLU A 128 15.97 -15.52 10.83
N PHE A 129 16.86 -15.15 9.90
CA PHE A 129 16.56 -14.16 8.87
C PHE A 129 15.38 -14.57 7.98
N PHE A 130 15.30 -15.84 7.60
CA PHE A 130 14.18 -16.36 6.85
C PHE A 130 12.86 -16.26 7.63
N VAL A 131 12.84 -16.58 8.90
CA VAL A 131 11.65 -16.45 9.76
C VAL A 131 11.24 -14.98 9.85
N GLN A 132 12.18 -14.06 10.08
CA GLN A 132 11.91 -12.62 10.11
C GLN A 132 11.27 -12.12 8.80
N GLN A 133 11.79 -12.56 7.64
CA GLN A 133 11.20 -12.22 6.34
C GLN A 133 9.77 -12.77 6.21
N GLN A 134 9.53 -14.02 6.61
CA GLN A 134 8.20 -14.62 6.59
C GLN A 134 7.22 -13.89 7.51
N ASP A 135 7.69 -13.41 8.67
CA ASP A 135 6.87 -12.63 9.59
C ASP A 135 6.44 -11.29 8.98
N VAL A 136 7.34 -10.61 8.25
CA VAL A 136 6.97 -9.38 7.52
C VAL A 136 5.83 -9.65 6.54
N TRP A 137 5.95 -10.70 5.72
CA TRP A 137 4.91 -11.04 4.74
C TRP A 137 3.63 -11.56 5.39
N GLY A 138 3.74 -12.27 6.51
CA GLY A 138 2.61 -12.69 7.33
C GLY A 138 1.81 -11.51 7.87
N ASP A 139 2.49 -10.48 8.39
CA ASP A 139 1.87 -9.25 8.87
C ASP A 139 1.18 -8.48 7.74
N VAL A 140 1.85 -8.30 6.61
CA VAL A 140 1.28 -7.67 5.42
C VAL A 140 0.00 -8.39 5.00
N SER A 141 0.03 -9.72 4.92
CA SER A 141 -1.12 -10.53 4.52
C SER A 141 -2.28 -10.40 5.50
N ARG A 142 -2.05 -10.42 6.81
CA ARG A 142 -3.06 -10.24 7.84
C ARG A 142 -3.75 -8.88 7.71
N ARG A 143 -2.98 -7.80 7.64
CA ARG A 143 -3.53 -6.44 7.49
C ARG A 143 -4.29 -6.23 6.17
N TRP A 144 -3.88 -6.90 5.08
CA TRP A 144 -4.62 -6.89 3.83
C TRP A 144 -6.01 -7.53 3.98
N VAL A 145 -6.11 -8.62 4.72
CA VAL A 145 -7.39 -9.28 5.01
C VAL A 145 -8.27 -8.39 5.89
N GLU A 146 -7.70 -7.72 6.89
CA GLU A 146 -8.41 -6.78 7.76
C GLU A 146 -8.97 -5.59 6.97
N PHE A 147 -8.18 -4.98 6.08
CA PHE A 147 -8.68 -3.90 5.22
C PHE A 147 -9.86 -4.35 4.36
N ARG A 148 -9.82 -5.55 3.78
CA ARG A 148 -10.95 -6.09 3.02
C ARG A 148 -12.20 -6.36 3.87
N LYS A 149 -12.04 -6.75 5.13
CA LYS A 149 -13.17 -6.94 6.03
C LYS A 149 -13.82 -5.61 6.38
N LEU A 150 -13.03 -4.57 6.67
CA LEU A 150 -13.52 -3.23 6.95
C LEU A 150 -14.25 -2.61 5.73
N GLU A 151 -13.71 -2.78 4.53
CA GLU A 151 -14.36 -2.36 3.29
C GLU A 151 -15.74 -3.02 3.10
N ARG A 152 -15.88 -4.31 3.44
CA ARG A 152 -17.16 -5.04 3.36
C ARG A 152 -18.17 -4.58 4.40
N SER A 153 -17.76 -4.36 5.65
CA SER A 153 -18.67 -3.91 6.71
C SER A 153 -19.21 -2.51 6.41
N GLN A 154 -18.38 -1.59 5.95
CA GLN A 154 -18.82 -0.26 5.54
C GLN A 154 -19.81 -0.29 4.37
N SER A 155 -19.58 -1.18 3.38
CA SER A 155 -20.50 -1.34 2.25
C SER A 155 -21.85 -1.94 2.68
N GLY A 156 -21.86 -2.85 3.65
CA GLY A 156 -23.07 -3.44 4.23
C GLY A 156 -23.92 -2.43 4.99
N ASP A 157 -23.30 -1.60 5.81
CA ASP A 157 -23.99 -0.57 6.59
C ASP A 157 -24.63 0.53 5.71
N HIS A 158 -23.97 0.90 4.60
CA HIS A 158 -24.55 1.82 3.62
C HIS A 158 -25.76 1.23 2.88
N ALA A 159 -25.73 -0.05 2.55
CA ALA A 159 -26.87 -0.72 1.89
C ALA A 159 -28.09 -0.81 2.84
N VAL A 160 -27.87 -1.13 4.11
CA VAL A 160 -28.94 -1.16 5.13
C VAL A 160 -29.51 0.24 5.41
N ALA A 161 -28.67 1.26 5.49
CA ALA A 161 -29.10 2.64 5.70
C ALA A 161 -29.91 3.19 4.50
N GLN A 162 -29.63 2.75 3.27
CA GLN A 162 -30.40 3.10 2.08
C GLN A 162 -31.78 2.40 2.06
N THR A 163 -31.86 1.12 2.45
CA THR A 163 -33.13 0.39 2.51
C THR A 163 -34.08 0.95 3.58
N LEU A 164 -33.55 1.48 4.66
CA LEU A 164 -34.34 2.12 5.73
C LEU A 164 -34.81 3.55 5.37
N ARG A 165 -34.21 4.18 4.35
CA ARG A 165 -34.59 5.53 3.87
C ARG A 165 -35.62 5.55 2.75
N THR A 166 -36.00 4.41 2.21
CA THR A 166 -37.15 4.29 1.30
C THR A 166 -38.41 3.91 2.14
N PRO A 167 -39.17 4.88 2.70
CA PRO A 167 -40.50 4.60 3.20
C PRO A 167 -41.35 4.26 1.99
N GLY A 168 -42.07 3.16 2.04
CA GLY A 168 -42.88 2.64 0.95
C GLY A 168 -43.72 3.74 0.31
N ALA A 169 -43.63 3.81 -1.03
CA ALA A 169 -44.56 4.51 -1.87
C ALA A 169 -45.88 3.73 -1.93
#